data_bed94ac6835a1dc8871743a2002d8172
#
_entry.id   bed94ac6835a1dc8871743a2002d8172
#
_cell.length_a   1.000
_cell.length_b   1.000
_cell.length_c   1.000
_cell.angle_alpha   90.00
_cell.angle_beta   90.00
_cell.angle_gamma   90.00
#
_symmetry.space_group_name_H-M   'P 1'
#
loop_
_entity.id
_entity.type
_entity.pdbx_description
1 polymer ?
#
loop_
_entity_poly.entity_id
_entity_poly.type
_entity_poly.pdbx_seq_one_letter_code
_entity_poly.pdbx_strand_id
1 'polypeptide(L)'
;QKKDFGTKAVADLEGSVRKLLKMIEDAQKANDLILLNCLNDKLGLLRGAQKAASDSEFNLSEAAARENADLVEHNFRKLYIARDQGMTLAAEAEACVGQVGSFPGQTRMVVNVEGGSSEDGDYGVASSSTTRPEAASDPG
;
A
#
# COMPACT_ATOMS: atom_id res chain seq x y z
N GLN A 1 -2.53 -12.85 -22.77
CA GLN A 1 -2.54 -13.33 -21.37
C GLN A 1 -2.00 -12.29 -20.41
N LYS A 2 -0.80 -11.78 -20.69
CA LYS A 2 -0.21 -10.77 -19.81
C LYS A 2 -1.02 -9.49 -19.79
N LYS A 3 -1.60 -9.10 -20.92
CA LYS A 3 -2.45 -7.92 -20.99
C LYS A 3 -3.73 -8.13 -20.21
N ASP A 4 -4.30 -9.33 -20.28
CA ASP A 4 -5.50 -9.66 -19.49
C ASP A 4 -5.21 -9.61 -18.01
N PHE A 5 -4.03 -10.10 -17.60
CA PHE A 5 -3.61 -10.02 -16.21
C PHE A 5 -3.53 -8.56 -15.78
N GLY A 6 -2.98 -7.70 -16.65
CA GLY A 6 -2.84 -6.28 -16.33
C GLY A 6 -4.17 -5.60 -16.13
N THR A 7 -5.10 -5.85 -17.04
CA THR A 7 -6.44 -5.26 -16.94
C THR A 7 -7.12 -5.68 -15.65
N LYS A 8 -7.03 -6.97 -15.33
CA LYS A 8 -7.64 -7.48 -14.10
C LYS A 8 -6.95 -6.93 -12.86
N ALA A 9 -5.61 -6.85 -12.88
CA ALA A 9 -4.86 -6.36 -11.74
C ALA A 9 -5.23 -4.90 -11.42
N VAL A 10 -5.33 -4.07 -12.45
CA VAL A 10 -5.71 -2.67 -12.26
C VAL A 10 -7.14 -2.58 -11.71
N ALA A 11 -8.05 -3.38 -12.27
CA ALA A 11 -9.43 -3.38 -11.80
C ALA A 11 -9.53 -3.84 -10.35
N ASP A 12 -8.76 -4.86 -9.97
CA ASP A 12 -8.76 -5.36 -8.60
C ASP A 12 -8.27 -4.27 -7.64
N LEU A 13 -7.22 -3.54 -8.02
CA LEU A 13 -6.70 -2.47 -7.16
C LEU A 13 -7.68 -1.31 -7.05
N GLU A 14 -8.38 -0.99 -8.14
CA GLU A 14 -9.43 0.02 -8.09
C GLU A 14 -10.52 -0.37 -7.11
N GLY A 15 -10.91 -1.64 -7.14
CA GLY A 15 -11.90 -2.16 -6.20
C GLY A 15 -11.42 -2.06 -4.76
N SER A 16 -10.14 -2.36 -4.52
CA SER A 16 -9.57 -2.25 -3.19
C SER A 16 -9.56 -0.80 -2.70
N VAL A 17 -9.24 0.15 -3.58
CA VAL A 17 -9.28 1.57 -3.21
C VAL A 17 -10.69 1.98 -2.84
N ARG A 18 -11.70 1.58 -3.63
CA ARG A 18 -13.09 1.92 -3.34
C ARG A 18 -13.53 1.35 -1.99
N LYS A 19 -13.14 0.10 -1.72
CA LYS A 19 -13.48 -0.52 -0.44
C LYS A 19 -12.83 0.23 0.72
N LEU A 20 -11.57 0.61 0.54
CA LEU A 20 -10.87 1.34 1.59
C LEU A 20 -11.48 2.73 1.83
N LEU A 21 -11.91 3.40 0.76
CA LEU A 21 -12.58 4.69 0.90
C LEU A 21 -13.87 4.55 1.70
N LYS A 22 -14.60 3.45 1.48
CA LYS A 22 -15.81 3.20 2.25
C LYS A 22 -15.48 2.97 3.72
N MET A 23 -14.42 2.23 4.01
CA MET A 23 -13.99 2.00 5.39
C MET A 23 -13.61 3.31 6.07
N ILE A 24 -12.96 4.21 5.33
CA ILE A 24 -12.59 5.53 5.85
C ILE A 24 -13.85 6.34 6.15
N GLU A 25 -14.82 6.29 5.26
CA GLU A 25 -16.08 7.00 5.48
C GLU A 25 -16.74 6.52 6.75
N ASP A 26 -16.78 5.21 6.96
CA ASP A 26 -17.38 4.62 8.15
C ASP A 26 -16.61 5.04 9.41
N ALA A 27 -15.27 5.07 9.34
CA ALA A 27 -14.46 5.49 10.47
C ALA A 27 -14.68 6.96 10.81
N GLN A 28 -14.89 7.80 9.79
CA GLN A 28 -15.19 9.22 10.00
C GLN A 28 -16.52 9.37 10.71
N LYS A 29 -17.51 8.62 10.29
CA LYS A 29 -18.83 8.69 10.91
C LYS A 29 -18.79 8.24 12.37
N ALA A 30 -17.91 7.30 12.68
CA ALA A 30 -17.76 6.80 14.04
C ALA A 30 -16.82 7.65 14.88
N ASN A 31 -16.18 8.67 14.29
CA ASN A 31 -15.16 9.50 14.95
C ASN A 31 -14.02 8.67 15.52
N ASP A 32 -13.65 7.61 14.83
CA ASP A 32 -12.57 6.72 15.26
C ASP A 32 -11.26 7.21 14.65
N LEU A 33 -10.57 8.08 15.37
CA LEU A 33 -9.37 8.74 14.85
C LEU A 33 -8.20 7.78 14.68
N ILE A 34 -8.08 6.79 15.57
CA ILE A 34 -6.99 5.82 15.48
C ILE A 34 -7.18 4.97 14.23
N LEU A 35 -8.38 4.47 14.03
CA LEU A 35 -8.71 3.70 12.84
C LEU A 35 -8.52 4.55 11.58
N LEU A 36 -8.98 5.79 11.63
CA LEU A 36 -8.90 6.69 10.49
C LEU A 36 -7.44 6.92 10.07
N ASN A 37 -6.55 7.13 11.03
CA ASN A 37 -5.14 7.32 10.73
C ASN A 37 -4.53 6.08 10.07
N CYS A 38 -4.85 4.90 10.59
CA CYS A 38 -4.35 3.65 10.03
C CYS A 38 -4.83 3.49 8.58
N LEU A 39 -6.12 3.73 8.35
CA LEU A 39 -6.70 3.56 7.02
C LEU A 39 -6.16 4.58 6.03
N ASN A 40 -5.97 5.83 6.47
CA ASN A 40 -5.44 6.87 5.58
C ASN A 40 -4.01 6.56 5.16
N ASP A 41 -3.19 6.01 6.06
CA ASP A 41 -1.85 5.57 5.71
C ASP A 41 -1.90 4.53 4.60
N LYS A 42 -2.77 3.53 4.76
CA LYS A 42 -2.88 2.47 3.77
C LYS A 42 -3.42 2.99 2.45
N LEU A 43 -4.33 3.95 2.51
CA LEU A 43 -4.88 4.53 1.28
C LEU A 43 -3.80 5.19 0.44
N GLY A 44 -2.93 5.98 1.07
CA GLY A 44 -1.85 6.64 0.36
C GLY A 44 -0.95 5.64 -0.35
N LEU A 45 -0.57 4.59 0.38
CA LEU A 45 0.30 3.56 -0.18
C LEU A 45 -0.41 2.76 -1.27
N LEU A 46 -1.69 2.45 -1.06
CA LEU A 46 -2.46 1.69 -2.05
C LEU A 46 -2.65 2.49 -3.33
N ARG A 47 -2.86 3.79 -3.22
CA ARG A 47 -2.96 4.62 -4.42
C ARG A 47 -1.64 4.64 -5.19
N GLY A 48 -0.50 4.60 -4.47
CA GLY A 48 0.79 4.49 -5.12
C GLY A 48 0.93 3.20 -5.89
N ALA A 49 0.49 2.08 -5.29
CA ALA A 49 0.53 0.79 -5.97
C ALA A 49 -0.41 0.78 -7.16
N GLN A 50 -1.58 1.40 -7.02
CA GLN A 50 -2.54 1.49 -8.12
C GLN A 50 -1.95 2.26 -9.29
N LYS A 51 -1.30 3.39 -9.01
CA LYS A 51 -0.68 4.17 -10.07
C LYS A 51 0.43 3.40 -10.76
N ALA A 52 1.27 2.73 -9.97
CA ALA A 52 2.35 1.92 -10.53
C ALA A 52 1.80 0.81 -11.43
N ALA A 53 0.70 0.18 -11.01
CA ALA A 53 0.07 -0.86 -11.82
C ALA A 53 -0.49 -0.30 -13.11
N SER A 54 -1.17 0.85 -13.04
CA SER A 54 -1.75 1.47 -14.24
C SER A 54 -0.67 1.86 -15.23
N ASP A 55 0.42 2.47 -14.73
CA ASP A 55 1.53 2.87 -15.59
C ASP A 55 2.18 1.65 -16.24
N SER A 56 2.36 0.60 -15.46
CA SER A 56 2.97 -0.64 -15.99
C SER A 56 2.07 -1.33 -17.00
N GLU A 57 0.76 -1.30 -16.76
CA GLU A 57 -0.19 -1.88 -17.71
C GLU A 57 -0.16 -1.13 -19.04
N PHE A 58 -0.13 0.20 -18.97
CA PHE A 58 -0.06 1.02 -20.18
C PHE A 58 1.23 0.71 -20.95
N ASN A 59 2.35 0.68 -20.24
CA ASN A 59 3.64 0.41 -20.87
C ASN A 59 3.71 -1.01 -21.44
N LEU A 60 3.08 -1.96 -20.75
CA LEU A 60 2.99 -3.33 -21.22
C LEU A 60 2.25 -3.39 -22.55
N SER A 61 1.12 -2.69 -22.62
CA SER A 61 0.33 -2.66 -23.85
C SER A 61 1.10 -2.04 -25.00
N GLU A 62 1.84 -0.97 -24.73
CA GLU A 62 2.65 -0.35 -25.77
C GLU A 62 3.77 -1.27 -26.23
N ALA A 63 4.44 -1.94 -25.28
CA ALA A 63 5.50 -2.87 -25.61
C ALA A 63 4.98 -4.03 -26.46
N ALA A 64 3.78 -4.52 -26.11
CA ALA A 64 3.17 -5.61 -26.89
C ALA A 64 2.84 -5.16 -28.30
N ALA A 65 2.35 -3.93 -28.46
CA ALA A 65 2.03 -3.40 -29.78
C ALA A 65 3.29 -3.26 -30.64
N ARG A 66 4.42 -2.99 -30.01
CA ARG A 66 5.71 -2.89 -30.71
C ARG A 66 6.42 -4.22 -30.84
N GLU A 67 5.81 -5.27 -30.32
CA GLU A 67 6.39 -6.62 -30.34
C GLU A 67 7.78 -6.67 -29.69
N ASN A 68 7.95 -5.88 -28.62
CA ASN A 68 9.20 -5.85 -27.88
C ASN A 68 9.07 -6.77 -26.66
N ALA A 69 9.51 -8.02 -26.82
CA ALA A 69 9.34 -9.05 -25.81
C ALA A 69 10.00 -8.69 -24.48
N ASP A 70 11.18 -8.07 -24.53
CA ASP A 70 11.92 -7.73 -23.32
C ASP A 70 11.16 -6.69 -22.50
N LEU A 71 10.61 -5.68 -23.16
CA LEU A 71 9.85 -4.66 -22.46
C LEU A 71 8.52 -5.20 -21.95
N VAL A 72 7.90 -6.13 -22.69
CA VAL A 72 6.70 -6.79 -22.21
C VAL A 72 6.99 -7.50 -20.90
N GLU A 73 8.06 -8.26 -20.86
CA GLU A 73 8.41 -9.00 -19.65
C GLU A 73 8.75 -8.07 -18.50
N HIS A 74 9.52 -7.01 -18.78
CA HIS A 74 9.89 -6.04 -17.76
C HIS A 74 8.66 -5.38 -17.13
N ASN A 75 7.74 -4.92 -17.97
CA ASN A 75 6.56 -4.25 -17.47
C ASN A 75 5.58 -5.21 -16.82
N PHE A 76 5.55 -6.45 -17.27
CA PHE A 76 4.74 -7.46 -16.62
C PHE A 76 5.21 -7.69 -15.17
N ARG A 77 6.53 -7.77 -14.98
CA ARG A 77 7.07 -7.94 -13.63
C ARG A 77 6.74 -6.77 -12.72
N LYS A 78 6.85 -5.55 -13.26
CA LYS A 78 6.50 -4.35 -12.49
C LYS A 78 5.03 -4.36 -12.11
N LEU A 79 4.19 -4.75 -13.05
CA LEU A 79 2.75 -4.84 -12.82
C LEU A 79 2.45 -5.88 -11.74
N TYR A 80 3.10 -7.03 -11.82
CA TYR A 80 2.90 -8.10 -10.85
C TYR A 80 3.28 -7.63 -9.44
N ILE A 81 4.43 -6.95 -9.33
CA ILE A 81 4.89 -6.45 -8.04
C ILE A 81 3.92 -5.41 -7.49
N ALA A 82 3.46 -4.49 -8.33
CA ALA A 82 2.53 -3.46 -7.89
C ALA A 82 1.21 -4.07 -7.41
N ARG A 83 0.72 -5.07 -8.15
CA ARG A 83 -0.50 -5.74 -7.76
C ARG A 83 -0.33 -6.47 -6.43
N ASP A 84 0.80 -7.17 -6.27
CA ASP A 84 1.06 -7.90 -5.03
C ASP A 84 1.16 -6.95 -3.84
N GLN A 85 1.86 -5.83 -4.01
CA GLN A 85 1.93 -4.82 -2.97
C GLN A 85 0.56 -4.26 -2.63
N GLY A 86 -0.24 -4.00 -3.66
CA GLY A 86 -1.58 -3.47 -3.46
C GLY A 86 -2.47 -4.42 -2.69
N MET A 87 -2.40 -5.71 -3.02
CA MET A 87 -3.22 -6.71 -2.33
C MET A 87 -2.79 -6.83 -0.87
N THR A 88 -1.48 -6.77 -0.60
CA THR A 88 -0.97 -6.78 0.77
C THR A 88 -1.48 -5.57 1.54
N LEU A 89 -1.43 -4.39 0.92
CA LEU A 89 -1.90 -3.17 1.58
C LEU A 89 -3.40 -3.22 1.85
N ALA A 90 -4.17 -3.80 0.94
CA ALA A 90 -5.60 -3.96 1.16
C ALA A 90 -5.87 -4.86 2.36
N ALA A 91 -5.09 -5.93 2.49
CA ALA A 91 -5.23 -6.83 3.64
C ALA A 91 -4.82 -6.12 4.94
N GLU A 92 -3.77 -5.30 4.88
CA GLU A 92 -3.34 -4.54 6.04
C GLU A 92 -4.39 -3.51 6.46
N ALA A 93 -5.09 -2.93 5.48
CA ALA A 93 -6.16 -1.99 5.79
C ALA A 93 -7.27 -2.68 6.56
N GLU A 94 -7.62 -3.91 6.17
CA GLU A 94 -8.61 -4.67 6.90
C GLU A 94 -8.12 -5.00 8.31
N ALA A 95 -6.82 -5.25 8.45
CA ALA A 95 -6.22 -5.51 9.75
C ALA A 95 -6.27 -4.27 10.65
N CYS A 96 -6.35 -3.06 10.09
CA CYS A 96 -6.53 -1.85 10.91
C CYS A 96 -7.76 -1.98 11.80
N VAL A 97 -8.85 -2.47 11.22
CA VAL A 97 -10.10 -2.64 11.99
C VAL A 97 -9.91 -3.67 13.09
N GLY A 98 -9.29 -4.78 12.75
CA GLY A 98 -9.03 -5.85 13.73
C GLY A 98 -8.11 -5.39 14.85
N GLN A 99 -7.07 -4.64 14.50
CA GLN A 99 -6.12 -4.17 15.49
C GLN A 99 -6.77 -3.24 16.51
N VAL A 100 -7.57 -2.29 16.02
CA VAL A 100 -8.25 -1.36 16.91
C VAL A 100 -9.18 -2.12 17.85
N GLY A 101 -9.88 -3.12 17.33
CA GLY A 101 -10.75 -3.93 18.16
C GLY A 101 -9.98 -4.83 19.11
N SER A 102 -8.79 -5.30 18.72
CA SER A 102 -8.00 -6.22 19.51
C SER A 102 -7.20 -5.53 20.60
N PHE A 103 -6.85 -4.26 20.40
CA PHE A 103 -5.96 -3.54 21.32
C PHE A 103 -6.59 -2.27 21.81
N PRO A 104 -7.68 -2.37 22.51
CA PRO A 104 -8.29 -1.15 23.03
C PRO A 104 -7.34 -0.49 24.01
N GLY A 105 -7.05 0.76 23.76
CA GLY A 105 -6.15 1.52 24.60
C GLY A 105 -4.68 1.30 24.36
N GLN A 106 -4.30 0.46 23.42
CA GLN A 106 -2.91 0.28 23.06
C GLN A 106 -2.58 1.09 21.87
N THR A 107 -1.42 1.62 21.94
CA THR A 107 -0.99 2.30 20.74
C THR A 107 0.26 1.66 20.30
N ARG A 108 0.59 1.11 19.81
CA ARG A 108 1.83 0.61 19.49
C ARG A 108 2.33 0.93 18.36
N MET A 109 2.81 1.16 18.33
CA MET A 109 3.37 1.20 17.46
C MET A 109 3.97 0.63 16.80
N VAL A 110 4.12 0.51 16.42
CA VAL A 110 4.72 -0.14 15.90
C VAL A 110 5.23 -0.09 15.15
N VAL A 111 5.56 -0.01 15.10
CA VAL A 111 6.10 -0.24 14.33
C VAL A 111 6.73 -0.54 13.77
N ASN A 112 7.02 -0.54 13.58
CA ASN A 112 7.69 -1.01 12.92
C ASN A 112 8.26 -1.10 12.18
N VAL A 113 8.62 -1.01 12.05
CA VAL A 113 9.13 -1.29 11.25
C VAL A 113 9.77 -1.51 10.77
N GLU A 114 10.14 -1.63 10.81
CA GLU A 114 10.56 -2.06 10.17
C GLU A 114 10.76 -2.21 9.32
N GLY A 115 11.07 -1.85 9.51
CA GLY A 115 11.05 -2.15 8.55
C GLY A 115 11.15 -1.79 7.86
N GLY A 116 11.25 -1.59 8.39
CA GLY A 116 10.94 -1.55 7.72
C GLY A 116 11.12 -0.94 7.42
N SER A 117 11.19 -0.83 7.94
CA SER A 117 11.01 -0.59 7.66
C SER A 117 11.20 0.07 7.61
N SER A 118 11.38 0.33 7.69
CA SER A 118 11.14 0.55 7.66
C SER A 118 11.35 1.19 7.72
N GLU A 119 11.47 1.15 7.81
CA GLU A 119 11.21 1.38 7.84
C GLU A 119 11.29 1.77 7.78
N ASP A 120 11.57 2.15 7.96
CA ASP A 120 11.29 2.29 8.02
C ASP A 120 11.38 2.67 7.87
N GLY A 121 11.71 3.17 8.08
CA GLY A 121 11.22 3.16 7.83
C GLY A 121 11.31 3.77 7.86
N ASP A 122 11.22 3.71 7.99
CA ASP A 122 10.89 3.80 8.03
C ASP A 122 10.94 4.30 8.06
N TYR A 123 10.79 4.75 7.96
CA TYR A 123 10.33 4.82 7.98
C TYR A 123 10.23 5.19 8.16
N GLY A 124 10.67 5.58 8.37
CA GLY A 124 10.14 5.39 8.37
C GLY A 124 10.19 5.89 8.86
N VAL A 125 10.09 6.08 8.83
CA VAL A 125 9.88 5.95 9.18
C VAL A 125 9.86 6.22 9.64
N ALA A 126 10.09 6.54 9.69
CA ALA A 126 9.81 6.26 10.00
C ALA A 126 9.80 6.64 10.43
N SER A 127 9.85 6.96 10.80
CA SER A 127 9.61 6.80 11.10
C SER A 127 9.69 7.18 11.59
N SER A 128 9.79 7.53 11.53
CA SER A 128 9.60 7.34 11.92
C SER A 128 9.76 7.57 12.42
N SER A 129 9.96 7.89 12.45
CA SER A 129 9.87 7.60 12.86
C SER A 129 10.14 7.71 13.30
N THR A 130 10.38 8.03 13.42
CA THR A 130 10.40 7.71 13.79
C THR A 130 10.79 7.73 14.18
N THR A 131 11.01 7.95 14.17
CA THR A 131 11.15 7.59 14.44
C THR A 131 11.65 7.77 14.83
N ARG A 132 11.80 7.68 14.85
CA ARG A 132 12.07 7.56 15.10
C ARG A 132 12.65 7.52 15.56
N PRO A 133 13.19 7.71 15.85
CA PRO A 133 13.53 7.43 16.21
C PRO A 133 14.11 7.66 16.60
N GLU A 134 14.38 7.43 16.60
CA GLU A 134 14.83 7.28 16.81
C GLU A 134 15.49 7.57 16.84
N ALA A 135 15.78 7.98 16.88
CA ALA A 135 16.18 7.91 16.83
C ALA A 135 16.81 8.21 16.99
N ALA A 136 17.13 8.45 17.15
CA ALA A 136 17.60 8.47 17.21
C ALA A 136 18.33 8.81 17.52
N SER A 137 18.58 8.94 17.66
CA SER A 137 19.20 9.07 17.83
C SER A 137 20.06 9.55 18.19
N ASP A 138 20.37 9.77 18.25
CA ASP A 138 21.06 10.05 18.45
C ASP A 138 21.73 10.45 18.76
N PRO A 139 22.51 10.76 18.89
CA PRO A 139 23.03 11.01 18.96
C PRO A 139 23.38 11.12 18.92
N GLY A 140 23.11 11.32 18.62
CA GLY A 140 23.16 11.15 18.41
C GLY A 140 23.17 11.19 18.48
#